data_620b8ab8671babf3ec682fa632e84c1f
#
_entry.id   620b8ab8671babf3ec682fa632e84c1f
#
_cell.length_a   1.000
_cell.length_b   1.000
_cell.length_c   1.000
_cell.angle_alpha   90.00
_cell.angle_beta   90.00
_cell.angle_gamma   90.00
#
_symmetry.space_group_name_H-M   'P 1'
#
loop_
_entity.id
_entity.type
_entity.pdbx_description
1 polymer ?
#
loop_
_entity_poly.entity_id
_entity_poly.type
_entity_poly.pdbx_seq_one_letter_code
_entity_poly.pdbx_strand_id
1 'polypeptide(L)'
;MKGDPAQRLMELYPRIFFACHTRHVRDPKTKQTLSARQASILDHLDQVEALPLMDLAKHMSVTPSTMSLSIERLVRLGYVRRTRDRKDARRIALRLSPSGERIREANSVIAPARVRGLLDRLSPQERAKAIDGLALLARAAQQFMEQTAPKRLRWASTKRTKHEFD
;
A
#
# COMPACT_ATOMS: atom_id res chain seq x y z
N MET A 1 33.00 11.00 -12.69
CA MET A 1 32.74 9.64 -12.19
C MET A 1 31.24 9.56 -11.87
N LYS A 2 30.45 8.80 -12.62
CA LYS A 2 29.05 8.53 -12.32
C LYS A 2 29.04 7.45 -11.23
N GLY A 3 28.64 7.83 -9.99
CA GLY A 3 28.49 6.87 -8.91
C GLY A 3 27.56 5.71 -9.26
N ASP A 4 27.64 4.61 -8.50
CA ASP A 4 26.78 3.42 -8.65
C ASP A 4 25.30 3.82 -8.72
N PRO A 5 24.56 3.45 -9.80
CA PRO A 5 23.14 3.76 -9.93
C PRO A 5 22.28 3.27 -8.75
N ALA A 6 22.65 2.13 -8.15
CA ALA A 6 21.94 1.59 -6.99
C ALA A 6 22.09 2.50 -5.76
N GLN A 7 23.32 2.95 -5.49
CA GLN A 7 23.59 3.90 -4.42
C GLN A 7 22.82 5.20 -4.63
N ARG A 8 22.81 5.71 -5.84
CA ARG A 8 22.08 6.93 -6.20
C ARG A 8 20.59 6.78 -6.00
N LEU A 9 20.01 5.62 -6.37
CA LEU A 9 18.60 5.33 -6.11
C LEU A 9 18.29 5.26 -4.61
N MET A 10 19.16 4.61 -3.82
CA MET A 10 19.00 4.54 -2.36
C MET A 10 19.06 5.90 -1.68
N GLU A 11 19.76 6.87 -2.24
CA GLU A 11 19.81 8.25 -1.73
C GLU A 11 18.56 9.06 -2.12
N LEU A 12 18.03 8.86 -3.34
CA LEU A 12 16.97 9.69 -3.89
C LEU A 12 15.57 9.20 -3.50
N TYR A 13 15.33 7.89 -3.49
CA TYR A 13 14.02 7.30 -3.21
C TYR A 13 13.45 7.71 -1.85
N PRO A 14 14.20 7.68 -0.73
CA PRO A 14 13.67 8.09 0.57
C PRO A 14 13.21 9.56 0.58
N ARG A 15 13.87 10.46 -0.15
CA ARG A 15 13.49 11.87 -0.22
C ARG A 15 12.10 12.04 -0.85
N ILE A 16 11.81 11.31 -1.93
CA ILE A 16 10.50 11.30 -2.59
C ILE A 16 9.47 10.68 -1.65
N PHE A 17 9.81 9.52 -1.06
CA PHE A 17 8.95 8.81 -0.14
C PHE A 17 8.50 9.72 1.02
N PHE A 18 9.42 10.32 1.77
CA PHE A 18 9.10 11.16 2.92
C PHE A 18 8.42 12.48 2.54
N ALA A 19 8.69 13.03 1.35
CA ALA A 19 8.00 14.21 0.86
C ALA A 19 6.53 13.95 0.56
N CYS A 20 6.20 12.78 0.00
CA CYS A 20 4.87 12.44 -0.48
C CYS A 20 4.01 11.66 0.52
N HIS A 21 4.63 10.94 1.49
CA HIS A 21 3.90 10.12 2.44
C HIS A 21 3.27 10.92 3.57
N THR A 22 2.06 10.50 3.96
CA THR A 22 1.43 10.98 5.18
C THR A 22 1.69 10.01 6.33
N ARG A 23 1.94 10.55 7.53
CA ARG A 23 2.06 9.73 8.76
C ARG A 23 0.71 9.19 9.21
N HIS A 24 -0.37 9.86 8.85
CA HIS A 24 -1.73 9.55 9.27
C HIS A 24 -2.70 9.75 8.12
N VAL A 25 -3.64 8.84 8.01
CA VAL A 25 -4.75 8.88 7.06
C VAL A 25 -6.03 9.15 7.85
N ARG A 26 -6.83 10.12 7.42
CA ARG A 26 -8.08 10.47 8.09
C ARG A 26 -9.28 10.01 7.28
N ASP A 27 -10.17 9.26 7.91
CA ASP A 27 -11.45 8.90 7.31
C ASP A 27 -12.30 10.16 7.11
N PRO A 28 -12.67 10.51 5.87
CA PRO A 28 -13.45 11.72 5.60
C PRO A 28 -14.84 11.69 6.24
N LYS A 29 -15.43 10.50 6.45
CA LYS A 29 -16.76 10.32 6.99
C LYS A 29 -16.74 10.27 8.52
N THR A 30 -15.94 9.41 9.12
CA THR A 30 -15.93 9.19 10.58
C THR A 30 -14.95 10.09 11.32
N LYS A 31 -14.06 10.80 10.59
CA LYS A 31 -12.96 11.61 11.13
C LYS A 31 -11.91 10.81 11.91
N GLN A 32 -12.03 9.50 11.95
CA GLN A 32 -11.05 8.61 12.57
C GLN A 32 -9.70 8.72 11.88
N THR A 33 -8.65 8.67 12.67
CA THR A 33 -7.27 8.76 12.18
C THR A 33 -6.59 7.40 12.25
N LEU A 34 -6.09 6.93 11.13
CA LEU A 34 -5.26 5.73 10.99
C LEU A 34 -3.80 6.12 10.88
N SER A 35 -2.92 5.35 11.52
CA SER A 35 -1.49 5.46 11.23
C SER A 35 -1.20 4.98 9.81
N ALA A 36 -0.07 5.42 9.24
CA ALA A 36 0.38 4.96 7.92
C ALA A 36 0.46 3.43 7.84
N ARG A 37 0.92 2.76 8.93
CA ARG A 37 0.94 1.29 9.02
C ARG A 37 -0.47 0.68 8.94
N GLN A 38 -1.44 1.26 9.64
CA GLN A 38 -2.83 0.78 9.60
C GLN A 38 -3.47 0.99 8.23
N ALA A 39 -3.20 2.12 7.59
CA ALA A 39 -3.64 2.38 6.22
C ALA A 39 -2.99 1.38 5.23
N SER A 40 -1.69 1.13 5.36
CA SER A 40 -0.98 0.15 4.55
C SER A 40 -1.54 -1.27 4.72
N ILE A 41 -2.00 -1.65 5.91
CA ILE A 41 -2.69 -2.94 6.11
C ILE A 41 -3.95 -3.03 5.23
N LEU A 42 -4.73 -1.96 5.13
CA LEU A 42 -5.94 -1.95 4.29
C LEU A 42 -5.60 -2.13 2.80
N ASP A 43 -4.46 -1.61 2.36
CA ASP A 43 -3.99 -1.76 0.98
C ASP A 43 -3.72 -3.21 0.58
N HIS A 44 -3.45 -4.09 1.55
CA HIS A 44 -3.19 -5.52 1.33
C HIS A 44 -4.41 -6.41 1.48
N LEU A 45 -5.57 -5.86 1.84
CA LEU A 45 -6.81 -6.61 2.02
C LEU A 45 -7.78 -6.39 0.86
N ASP A 46 -8.66 -7.38 0.65
CA ASP A 46 -9.71 -7.34 -0.35
C ASP A 46 -11.09 -7.61 0.30
N GLN A 47 -12.18 -7.18 -0.35
CA GLN A 47 -13.55 -7.43 0.15
C GLN A 47 -14.00 -8.87 -0.12
N VAL A 48 -13.56 -9.46 -1.23
CA VAL A 48 -14.00 -10.76 -1.72
C VAL A 48 -13.05 -11.87 -1.27
N GLU A 49 -11.73 -11.65 -1.45
CA GLU A 49 -10.72 -12.63 -1.13
C GLU A 49 -10.22 -12.45 0.31
N ALA A 50 -10.29 -13.54 1.08
CA ALA A 50 -9.82 -13.53 2.46
C ALA A 50 -8.31 -13.78 2.50
N LEU A 51 -7.58 -12.95 3.25
CA LEU A 51 -6.14 -13.11 3.47
C LEU A 51 -5.89 -13.64 4.90
N PRO A 52 -5.17 -14.76 5.08
CA PRO A 52 -4.80 -15.24 6.41
C PRO A 52 -3.92 -14.21 7.14
N LEU A 53 -4.19 -14.01 8.44
CA LEU A 53 -3.43 -13.07 9.29
C LEU A 53 -1.94 -13.37 9.30
N MET A 54 -1.55 -14.64 9.33
CA MET A 54 -0.16 -15.06 9.33
C MET A 54 0.56 -14.68 8.04
N ASP A 55 -0.12 -14.82 6.89
CA ASP A 55 0.44 -14.48 5.59
C ASP A 55 0.63 -12.96 5.47
N LEU A 56 -0.33 -12.17 5.97
CA LEU A 56 -0.21 -10.72 6.04
C LEU A 56 0.93 -10.28 6.97
N ALA A 57 1.07 -10.89 8.15
CA ALA A 57 2.15 -10.59 9.08
C ALA A 57 3.53 -10.86 8.46
N LYS A 58 3.67 -12.00 7.77
CA LYS A 58 4.89 -12.37 7.06
C LYS A 58 5.20 -11.38 5.93
N HIS A 59 4.19 -11.01 5.13
CA HIS A 59 4.35 -10.06 4.02
C HIS A 59 4.81 -8.69 4.50
N MET A 60 4.24 -8.21 5.60
CA MET A 60 4.59 -6.91 6.17
C MET A 60 5.81 -6.95 7.11
N SER A 61 6.50 -8.09 7.21
CA SER A 61 7.69 -8.29 8.04
C SER A 61 7.48 -7.89 9.51
N VAL A 62 6.32 -8.28 10.07
CA VAL A 62 5.98 -8.05 11.48
C VAL A 62 5.61 -9.36 12.17
N THR A 63 5.70 -9.38 13.50
CA THR A 63 5.25 -10.55 14.27
C THR A 63 3.73 -10.72 14.20
N PRO A 64 3.21 -11.96 14.27
CA PRO A 64 1.78 -12.23 14.31
C PRO A 64 1.06 -11.48 15.44
N SER A 65 1.69 -11.33 16.60
CA SER A 65 1.16 -10.57 17.73
C SER A 65 0.98 -9.09 17.39
N THR A 66 1.98 -8.46 16.80
CA THR A 66 1.92 -7.06 16.35
C THR A 66 0.85 -6.87 15.28
N MET A 67 0.75 -7.81 14.34
CA MET A 67 -0.31 -7.78 13.33
C MET A 67 -1.68 -7.93 13.96
N SER A 68 -1.86 -8.87 14.91
CA SER A 68 -3.13 -9.09 15.59
C SER A 68 -3.65 -7.83 16.29
N LEU A 69 -2.78 -7.10 17.01
CA LEU A 69 -3.14 -5.83 17.67
C LEU A 69 -3.59 -4.77 16.66
N SER A 70 -2.88 -4.65 15.53
CA SER A 70 -3.24 -3.71 14.47
C SER A 70 -4.59 -4.05 13.83
N ILE A 71 -4.81 -5.32 13.54
CA ILE A 71 -6.07 -5.83 12.99
C ILE A 71 -7.23 -5.67 13.98
N GLU A 72 -7.01 -5.94 15.27
CA GLU A 72 -8.04 -5.75 16.31
C GLU A 72 -8.56 -4.32 16.34
N ARG A 73 -7.65 -3.34 16.26
CA ARG A 73 -8.04 -1.92 16.16
C ARG A 73 -8.84 -1.64 14.88
N LEU A 74 -8.41 -2.17 13.73
CA LEU A 74 -9.11 -1.97 12.45
C LEU A 74 -10.49 -2.65 12.42
N VAL A 75 -10.64 -3.79 13.08
CA VAL A 75 -11.93 -4.47 13.26
C VAL A 75 -12.85 -3.62 14.15
N ARG A 76 -12.36 -3.11 15.28
CA ARG A 76 -13.13 -2.24 16.19
C ARG A 76 -13.57 -0.94 15.50
N LEU A 77 -12.77 -0.40 14.61
CA LEU A 77 -13.10 0.76 13.78
C LEU A 77 -14.03 0.41 12.59
N GLY A 78 -14.33 -0.87 12.38
CA GLY A 78 -15.23 -1.34 11.34
C GLY A 78 -14.61 -1.35 9.92
N TYR A 79 -13.30 -1.24 9.77
CA TYR A 79 -12.62 -1.23 8.48
C TYR A 79 -12.22 -2.62 7.99
N VAL A 80 -12.04 -3.57 8.90
CA VAL A 80 -11.66 -4.96 8.62
C VAL A 80 -12.68 -5.90 9.24
N ARG A 81 -12.99 -6.99 8.55
CA ARG A 81 -13.79 -8.11 9.06
C ARG A 81 -12.88 -9.30 9.33
N ARG A 82 -13.02 -9.90 10.50
CA ARG A 82 -12.41 -11.18 10.86
C ARG A 82 -13.40 -12.31 10.58
N THR A 83 -12.95 -13.33 9.88
CA THR A 83 -13.69 -14.57 9.68
C THR A 83 -12.77 -15.74 9.97
N ARG A 84 -13.32 -16.90 10.21
CA ARG A 84 -12.54 -18.13 10.22
C ARG A 84 -12.26 -18.55 8.78
N ASP A 85 -11.05 -19.08 8.51
CA ASP A 85 -10.74 -19.61 7.21
C ASP A 85 -11.67 -20.80 6.90
N ARG A 86 -12.20 -20.86 5.66
CA ARG A 86 -13.10 -21.95 5.26
C ARG A 86 -12.42 -23.32 5.20
N LYS A 87 -11.09 -23.35 4.98
CA LYS A 87 -10.29 -24.57 4.85
C LYS A 87 -9.69 -25.04 6.18
N ASP A 88 -9.44 -24.11 7.10
CA ASP A 88 -8.87 -24.39 8.41
C ASP A 88 -9.46 -23.41 9.45
N ALA A 89 -10.43 -23.89 10.22
CA ALA A 89 -11.12 -23.09 11.24
C ALA A 89 -10.18 -22.53 12.35
N ARG A 90 -8.93 -23.05 12.44
CA ARG A 90 -7.91 -22.51 13.36
C ARG A 90 -7.26 -21.25 12.83
N ARG A 91 -7.42 -20.96 11.53
CA ARG A 91 -6.84 -19.77 10.89
C ARG A 91 -7.81 -18.61 10.88
N ILE A 92 -7.31 -17.45 11.22
CA ILE A 92 -8.04 -16.19 11.09
C ILE A 92 -7.83 -15.68 9.67
N ALA A 93 -8.93 -15.44 8.98
CA ALA A 93 -8.97 -14.82 7.67
C ALA A 93 -9.49 -13.39 7.78
N LEU A 94 -8.90 -12.48 7.03
CA LEU A 94 -9.15 -11.04 7.05
C LEU A 94 -9.74 -10.60 5.72
N ARG A 95 -10.74 -9.74 5.79
CA ARG A 95 -11.33 -9.08 4.62
C ARG A 95 -11.53 -7.61 4.89
N LEU A 96 -11.45 -6.84 3.83
CA LEU A 96 -11.83 -5.43 3.89
C LEU A 96 -13.34 -5.33 4.07
N SER A 97 -13.79 -4.39 4.91
CA SER A 97 -15.21 -4.01 4.96
C SER A 97 -15.51 -2.96 3.87
N PRO A 98 -16.79 -2.68 3.56
CA PRO A 98 -17.14 -1.56 2.69
C PRO A 98 -16.63 -0.20 3.20
N SER A 99 -16.53 -0.04 4.53
CA SER A 99 -15.94 1.15 5.14
C SER A 99 -14.43 1.19 4.99
N GLY A 100 -13.76 0.03 5.10
CA GLY A 100 -12.33 -0.09 4.83
C GLY A 100 -11.99 0.19 3.37
N GLU A 101 -12.83 -0.27 2.43
CA GLU A 101 -12.67 0.05 1.01
C GLU A 101 -12.73 1.55 0.76
N ARG A 102 -13.77 2.22 1.27
CA ARG A 102 -13.90 3.69 1.10
C ARG A 102 -12.70 4.46 1.63
N ILE A 103 -12.16 4.07 2.79
CA ILE A 103 -10.99 4.77 3.33
C ILE A 103 -9.72 4.45 2.54
N ARG A 104 -9.60 3.24 2.00
CA ARG A 104 -8.52 2.84 1.11
C ARG A 104 -8.54 3.65 -0.19
N GLU A 105 -9.71 3.80 -0.82
CA GLU A 105 -9.90 4.59 -2.04
C GLU A 105 -9.69 6.09 -1.81
N ALA A 106 -10.23 6.61 -0.71
CA ALA A 106 -10.14 8.03 -0.38
C ALA A 106 -8.74 8.47 0.07
N ASN A 107 -7.90 7.55 0.52
CA ASN A 107 -6.64 7.86 1.17
C ASN A 107 -5.52 6.92 0.72
N SER A 108 -4.83 7.30 -0.33
CA SER A 108 -3.51 6.73 -0.61
C SER A 108 -2.55 7.10 0.52
N VAL A 109 -1.65 6.16 0.89
CA VAL A 109 -0.50 6.44 1.78
C VAL A 109 0.35 7.58 1.19
N ILE A 110 0.22 7.80 -0.10
CA ILE A 110 0.80 8.93 -0.84
C ILE A 110 -0.26 10.04 -0.91
N ALA A 111 0.02 11.19 -0.30
CA ALA A 111 -0.89 12.33 -0.28
C ALA A 111 -0.96 13.02 -1.66
N PRO A 112 -2.10 13.01 -2.36
CA PRO A 112 -2.20 13.61 -3.70
C PRO A 112 -1.79 15.09 -3.73
N ALA A 113 -2.14 15.85 -2.70
CA ALA A 113 -1.76 17.27 -2.59
C ALA A 113 -0.25 17.46 -2.49
N ARG A 114 0.46 16.56 -1.79
CA ARG A 114 1.92 16.60 -1.67
C ARG A 114 2.59 16.21 -2.99
N VAL A 115 2.05 15.21 -3.69
CA VAL A 115 2.54 14.83 -5.02
C VAL A 115 2.38 15.98 -6.00
N ARG A 116 1.21 16.65 -6.04
CA ARG A 116 1.02 17.84 -6.87
C ARG A 116 2.03 18.92 -6.52
N GLY A 117 2.17 19.29 -5.24
CA GLY A 117 3.13 20.28 -4.81
C GLY A 117 4.60 19.93 -5.08
N LEU A 118 4.96 18.63 -5.16
CA LEU A 118 6.26 18.18 -5.63
C LEU A 118 6.41 18.45 -7.14
N LEU A 119 5.42 18.03 -7.93
CA LEU A 119 5.43 18.16 -9.38
C LEU A 119 5.36 19.61 -9.86
N ASP A 120 4.70 20.50 -9.09
CA ASP A 120 4.61 21.94 -9.40
C ASP A 120 5.93 22.68 -9.28
N ARG A 121 6.94 22.07 -8.64
CA ARG A 121 8.31 22.61 -8.55
C ARG A 121 9.19 22.25 -9.76
N LEU A 122 8.66 21.46 -10.68
CA LEU A 122 9.34 21.05 -11.89
C LEU A 122 8.77 21.78 -13.10
N SER A 123 9.63 22.14 -14.05
CA SER A 123 9.19 22.57 -15.37
C SER A 123 8.42 21.46 -16.08
N PRO A 124 7.57 21.75 -17.09
CA PRO A 124 6.84 20.73 -17.82
C PRO A 124 7.74 19.61 -18.40
N GLN A 125 8.92 19.99 -18.91
CA GLN A 125 9.87 19.04 -19.47
C GLN A 125 10.53 18.14 -18.40
N GLU A 126 10.90 18.71 -17.25
CA GLU A 126 11.46 17.95 -16.13
C GLU A 126 10.41 17.01 -15.54
N ARG A 127 9.16 17.45 -15.44
CA ARG A 127 8.02 16.67 -14.98
C ARG A 127 7.81 15.43 -15.85
N ALA A 128 7.79 15.60 -17.17
CA ALA A 128 7.67 14.47 -18.11
C ALA A 128 8.82 13.46 -17.91
N LYS A 129 10.08 13.93 -17.91
CA LYS A 129 11.24 13.08 -17.69
C LYS A 129 11.22 12.33 -16.36
N ALA A 130 10.77 13.00 -15.29
CA ALA A 130 10.68 12.40 -13.96
C ALA A 130 9.62 11.29 -13.91
N ILE A 131 8.45 11.52 -14.52
CA ILE A 131 7.38 10.52 -14.59
C ILE A 131 7.80 9.33 -15.45
N ASP A 132 8.42 9.55 -16.61
CA ASP A 132 8.93 8.49 -17.48
C ASP A 132 9.99 7.64 -16.76
N GLY A 133 10.94 8.29 -16.05
CA GLY A 133 11.94 7.59 -15.25
C GLY A 133 11.34 6.77 -14.12
N LEU A 134 10.34 7.33 -13.43
CA LEU A 134 9.62 6.61 -12.36
C LEU A 134 8.82 5.42 -12.91
N ALA A 135 8.21 5.56 -14.10
CA ALA A 135 7.50 4.46 -14.78
C ALA A 135 8.43 3.30 -15.13
N LEU A 136 9.66 3.60 -15.57
CA LEU A 136 10.68 2.57 -15.80
C LEU A 136 11.04 1.81 -14.53
N LEU A 137 11.26 2.52 -13.42
CA LEU A 137 11.57 1.91 -12.13
C LEU A 137 10.40 1.09 -11.59
N ALA A 138 9.16 1.59 -11.73
CA ALA A 138 7.96 0.88 -11.31
C ALA A 138 7.77 -0.44 -12.06
N ARG A 139 8.00 -0.43 -13.39
CA ARG A 139 7.96 -1.65 -14.22
C ARG A 139 9.04 -2.66 -13.80
N ALA A 140 10.25 -2.21 -13.56
CA ALA A 140 11.34 -3.07 -13.09
C ALA A 140 11.05 -3.66 -11.70
N ALA A 141 10.50 -2.85 -10.80
CA ALA A 141 10.08 -3.29 -9.46
C ALA A 141 8.97 -4.35 -9.54
N GLN A 142 8.00 -4.17 -10.42
CA GLN A 142 6.94 -5.17 -10.64
C GLN A 142 7.52 -6.50 -11.10
N GLN A 143 8.41 -6.50 -12.10
CA GLN A 143 9.08 -7.70 -12.58
C GLN A 143 9.90 -8.39 -11.50
N PHE A 144 10.63 -7.62 -10.70
CA PHE A 144 11.40 -8.14 -9.58
C PHE A 144 10.51 -8.80 -8.52
N MET A 145 9.39 -8.17 -8.17
CA MET A 145 8.42 -8.72 -7.21
C MET A 145 7.75 -9.99 -7.73
N GLU A 146 7.45 -10.07 -9.03
CA GLU A 146 6.87 -11.27 -9.65
C GLU A 146 7.83 -12.47 -9.62
N GLN A 147 9.14 -12.23 -9.71
CA GLN A 147 10.17 -13.26 -9.63
C GLN A 147 10.43 -13.72 -8.18
N THR A 148 10.30 -12.82 -7.22
CA THR A 148 10.66 -13.06 -5.81
C THR A 148 9.46 -13.41 -4.92
N ALA A 149 8.23 -13.09 -5.34
CA ALA A 149 7.03 -13.34 -4.54
C ALA A 149 6.61 -14.81 -4.56
N PRO A 150 6.27 -15.40 -3.40
CA PRO A 150 5.61 -16.70 -3.36
C PRO A 150 4.28 -16.61 -4.14
N LYS A 151 3.97 -17.66 -4.91
CA LYS A 151 2.82 -17.75 -5.87
C LYS A 151 1.45 -17.25 -5.36
N ARG A 152 1.24 -17.09 -4.05
CA ARG A 152 -0.03 -16.69 -3.42
C ARG A 152 -0.26 -15.15 -3.31
N LEU A 153 0.75 -14.33 -3.58
CA LEU A 153 0.65 -12.86 -3.44
C LEU A 153 0.60 -12.10 -4.78
N ARG A 154 0.55 -12.83 -5.90
CA ARG A 154 0.56 -12.26 -7.27
C ARG A 154 -0.71 -11.49 -7.65
N TRP A 155 -1.80 -11.59 -6.91
CA TRP A 155 -3.10 -11.04 -7.29
C TRP A 155 -3.32 -9.56 -6.90
N ALA A 156 -2.66 -9.08 -5.86
CA ALA A 156 -2.86 -7.71 -5.37
C ALA A 156 -2.32 -6.63 -6.32
N SER A 157 -1.36 -7.00 -7.16
CA SER A 157 -0.67 -6.09 -8.09
C SER A 157 -1.45 -5.81 -9.38
N THR A 158 -2.31 -6.73 -9.83
CA THR A 158 -2.85 -6.70 -11.20
C THR A 158 -4.16 -5.92 -11.35
N LYS A 159 -4.87 -5.61 -10.26
CA LYS A 159 -6.20 -4.98 -10.34
C LYS A 159 -6.20 -3.44 -10.29
N ARG A 160 -5.08 -2.79 -10.03
CA ARG A 160 -5.04 -1.32 -9.82
C ARG A 160 -4.93 -0.48 -11.11
N THR A 161 -4.75 -1.11 -12.28
CA THR A 161 -4.51 -0.39 -13.57
C THR A 161 -5.71 -0.28 -14.49
N LYS A 162 -6.94 -0.68 -14.09
CA LYS A 162 -8.09 -0.72 -15.01
C LYS A 162 -9.19 0.32 -14.78
N HIS A 163 -9.05 1.26 -13.84
CA HIS A 163 -10.14 2.21 -13.54
C HIS A 163 -9.77 3.71 -13.55
N GLU A 164 -8.71 4.10 -14.23
CA GLU A 164 -8.40 5.54 -14.32
C GLU A 164 -7.96 5.96 -15.72
N PHE A 165 -8.73 5.68 -16.76
CA PHE A 165 -8.73 6.44 -18.03
C PHE A 165 -10.01 6.08 -18.81
N ASP A 166 -11.13 6.71 -18.46
CA ASP A 166 -12.24 7.09 -19.32
C ASP A 166 -12.75 8.45 -18.86
#